data_8572d89b341fc32fb20bdfe28438bbdd
#
_entry.id   8572d89b341fc32fb20bdfe28438bbdd
#
_cell.length_a   1.000
_cell.length_b   1.000
_cell.length_c   1.000
_cell.angle_alpha   90.00
_cell.angle_beta   90.00
_cell.angle_gamma   90.00
#
_symmetry.space_group_name_H-M   'P 1'
#
loop_
_entity.id
_entity.type
_entity.pdbx_description
1 polymer ?
#
loop_
_entity_poly.entity_id
_entity_poly.type
_entity_poly.pdbx_seq_one_letter_code
_entity_poly.pdbx_strand_id
1 'polypeptide(L)'
;MEVIYQKACGVDVHKSFIVAVICDSTSITPKYSRKRFSTFNNDLIRFKDWLIDNDCQNVCMESTGKYYVPVYNALEGYISNVVVANPKWVKAIKGEKDDNKDAKWIADLFKMGLVRSSYIPSKDFRILRELTRYRYKLTNTKSSEKNRFTNALTVGNCKLDMVFSDIFGKSSQLIIDIIMNNDNFSDEDIISCINKKCKSSHEDILSSVSGIQFTNEQKLRINIVKDHIDYLINQINKLNDIIDTLVVPYESYIDLLCTIPGVDRNSAIGILSEISNDVSQFKSHYRLASWAGLAPGCNESAGKKKSVKISRAGVYLKPYLVEIAHNAVKDKTNSYYARKFEKISKRRGKKRAYIAIARKILVAIYHMFSTGEVWNPVDLASVETPVEDRIKYTKNNFNQSLKQLLSLGLTSEELINLINQNANKSPI
;
A
#
# COMPACT_ATOMS: atom_id res chain seq x y z
N MET A 1 2.96 -35.18 -23.65
CA MET A 1 3.31 -34.33 -22.50
C MET A 1 3.84 -35.24 -21.40
N GLU A 2 4.96 -34.89 -20.80
CA GLU A 2 5.57 -35.68 -19.74
C GLU A 2 4.83 -35.49 -18.40
N VAL A 3 4.63 -36.58 -17.65
CA VAL A 3 4.00 -36.54 -16.32
C VAL A 3 5.10 -36.15 -15.31
N ILE A 4 4.95 -34.98 -14.68
CA ILE A 4 5.90 -34.46 -13.69
C ILE A 4 5.64 -35.11 -12.31
N TYR A 5 4.38 -35.25 -11.93
CA TYR A 5 3.96 -35.85 -10.67
C TYR A 5 3.17 -37.14 -10.93
N GLN A 6 3.75 -38.27 -10.56
CA GLN A 6 3.09 -39.57 -10.73
C GLN A 6 1.81 -39.70 -9.90
N LYS A 7 1.81 -39.14 -8.68
CA LYS A 7 0.63 -38.97 -7.84
C LYS A 7 0.36 -37.49 -7.59
N ALA A 8 -0.80 -37.00 -7.99
CA ALA A 8 -1.20 -35.63 -7.85
C ALA A 8 -2.68 -35.53 -7.42
N CYS A 9 -2.97 -34.68 -6.46
CA CYS A 9 -4.31 -34.38 -6.00
C CYS A 9 -4.76 -32.98 -6.47
N GLY A 10 -5.93 -32.93 -7.12
CA GLY A 10 -6.64 -31.69 -7.41
C GLY A 10 -7.75 -31.49 -6.39
N VAL A 11 -7.89 -30.28 -5.89
CA VAL A 11 -8.89 -29.92 -4.89
C VAL A 11 -9.73 -28.75 -5.38
N ASP A 12 -11.02 -28.97 -5.51
CA ASP A 12 -12.00 -27.90 -5.67
C ASP A 12 -12.52 -27.48 -4.30
N VAL A 13 -12.40 -26.17 -3.99
CA VAL A 13 -12.63 -25.66 -2.63
C VAL A 13 -13.88 -24.79 -2.60
N HIS A 14 -14.85 -25.22 -1.77
CA HIS A 14 -16.05 -24.46 -1.45
C HIS A 14 -16.06 -23.99 0.01
N LYS A 15 -17.05 -23.17 0.37
CA LYS A 15 -17.20 -22.66 1.73
C LYS A 15 -17.41 -23.76 2.78
N SER A 16 -18.23 -24.77 2.48
CA SER A 16 -18.67 -25.80 3.44
C SER A 16 -18.07 -27.18 3.18
N PHE A 17 -17.45 -27.41 2.04
CA PHE A 17 -16.85 -28.69 1.68
C PHE A 17 -15.72 -28.48 0.66
N ILE A 18 -14.92 -29.52 0.47
CA ILE A 18 -13.95 -29.69 -0.59
C ILE A 18 -14.22 -30.96 -1.35
N VAL A 19 -13.96 -30.99 -2.65
CA VAL A 19 -13.89 -32.19 -3.47
C VAL A 19 -12.44 -32.42 -3.86
N ALA A 20 -11.89 -33.57 -3.50
CA ALA A 20 -10.52 -33.94 -3.76
C ALA A 20 -10.46 -35.17 -4.68
N VAL A 21 -9.59 -35.09 -5.70
CA VAL A 21 -9.34 -36.18 -6.64
C VAL A 21 -7.85 -36.46 -6.72
N ILE A 22 -7.40 -37.62 -6.28
CA ILE A 22 -6.06 -38.14 -6.50
C ILE A 22 -6.01 -38.82 -7.86
N CYS A 23 -5.07 -38.38 -8.70
CA CYS A 23 -4.69 -39.05 -9.94
C CYS A 23 -3.39 -39.83 -9.68
N ASP A 24 -3.44 -41.12 -9.77
CA ASP A 24 -2.29 -42.02 -9.72
C ASP A 24 -1.96 -42.47 -11.16
N SER A 25 -0.80 -42.02 -11.67
CA SER A 25 -0.28 -42.29 -12.99
C SER A 25 0.95 -43.21 -12.95
N THR A 26 1.09 -44.04 -11.91
CA THR A 26 2.17 -45.04 -11.80
C THR A 26 1.96 -46.21 -12.76
N SER A 27 0.74 -46.45 -13.23
CA SER A 27 0.38 -47.45 -14.26
C SER A 27 0.07 -46.79 -15.60
N ILE A 28 0.08 -47.59 -16.69
CA ILE A 28 -0.18 -47.13 -18.07
C ILE A 28 -1.53 -46.35 -18.14
N THR A 29 -2.56 -46.87 -17.42
CA THR A 29 -3.85 -46.21 -17.34
C THR A 29 -3.96 -45.48 -15.99
N PRO A 30 -4.11 -44.17 -15.97
CA PRO A 30 -4.24 -43.41 -14.70
C PRO A 30 -5.49 -43.84 -13.91
N LYS A 31 -5.30 -44.09 -12.61
CA LYS A 31 -6.39 -44.37 -11.67
C LYS A 31 -6.77 -43.12 -10.93
N TYR A 32 -8.07 -42.96 -10.67
CA TYR A 32 -8.61 -41.80 -9.96
C TYR A 32 -9.34 -42.24 -8.70
N SER A 33 -8.90 -41.71 -7.54
CA SER A 33 -9.58 -41.87 -6.26
C SER A 33 -10.20 -40.53 -5.88
N ARG A 34 -11.49 -40.50 -5.59
CA ARG A 34 -12.25 -39.30 -5.27
C ARG A 34 -12.85 -39.37 -3.89
N LYS A 35 -12.80 -38.26 -3.17
CA LYS A 35 -13.45 -38.13 -1.87
C LYS A 35 -13.91 -36.67 -1.63
N ARG A 36 -15.03 -36.55 -0.90
CA ARG A 36 -15.57 -35.27 -0.45
C ARG A 36 -15.38 -35.17 1.06
N PHE A 37 -14.95 -33.98 1.54
CA PHE A 37 -14.77 -33.69 2.95
C PHE A 37 -15.47 -32.37 3.27
N SER A 38 -15.97 -32.21 4.49
CA SER A 38 -16.41 -30.90 4.97
C SER A 38 -15.21 -30.00 5.27
N THR A 39 -15.43 -28.70 5.40
CA THR A 39 -14.37 -27.76 5.81
C THR A 39 -14.24 -27.63 7.32
N PHE A 40 -14.88 -28.50 8.11
CA PHE A 40 -14.65 -28.59 9.56
C PHE A 40 -13.27 -29.19 9.86
N ASN A 41 -12.64 -28.71 10.93
CA ASN A 41 -11.26 -29.09 11.26
C ASN A 41 -11.03 -30.63 11.30
N ASN A 42 -11.94 -31.39 11.88
CA ASN A 42 -11.81 -32.86 11.94
C ASN A 42 -11.79 -33.49 10.54
N ASP A 43 -12.58 -32.97 9.61
CA ASP A 43 -12.61 -33.47 8.24
C ASP A 43 -11.41 -33.03 7.42
N LEU A 44 -10.86 -31.83 7.70
CA LEU A 44 -9.59 -31.42 7.11
C LEU A 44 -8.41 -32.30 7.60
N ILE A 45 -8.43 -32.75 8.86
CA ILE A 45 -7.47 -33.72 9.37
C ILE A 45 -7.64 -35.06 8.63
N ARG A 46 -8.88 -35.55 8.47
CA ARG A 46 -9.18 -36.78 7.69
C ARG A 46 -8.75 -36.63 6.22
N PHE A 47 -8.87 -35.44 5.64
CA PHE A 47 -8.39 -35.16 4.29
C PHE A 47 -6.86 -35.27 4.22
N LYS A 48 -6.14 -34.67 5.16
CA LYS A 48 -4.69 -34.79 5.27
C LYS A 48 -4.28 -36.28 5.41
N ASP A 49 -4.90 -37.01 6.33
CA ASP A 49 -4.59 -38.44 6.56
C ASP A 49 -4.86 -39.26 5.31
N TRP A 50 -5.99 -39.02 4.62
CA TRP A 50 -6.30 -39.70 3.35
C TRP A 50 -5.23 -39.44 2.26
N LEU A 51 -4.64 -38.25 2.19
CA LEU A 51 -3.54 -37.97 1.28
C LEU A 51 -2.28 -38.77 1.65
N ILE A 52 -1.95 -38.84 2.94
CA ILE A 52 -0.80 -39.58 3.47
C ILE A 52 -0.97 -41.09 3.21
N ASP A 53 -2.13 -41.64 3.52
CA ASP A 53 -2.46 -43.07 3.29
C ASP A 53 -2.36 -43.50 1.81
N ASN A 54 -2.60 -42.55 0.89
CA ASN A 54 -2.44 -42.76 -0.55
C ASN A 54 -1.04 -42.38 -1.09
N ASP A 55 -0.10 -42.01 -0.21
CA ASP A 55 1.25 -41.54 -0.58
C ASP A 55 1.20 -40.40 -1.59
N CYS A 56 0.24 -39.46 -1.43
CA CYS A 56 0.06 -38.32 -2.33
C CYS A 56 0.65 -37.07 -1.72
N GLN A 57 1.87 -36.71 -2.12
CA GLN A 57 2.64 -35.58 -1.63
C GLN A 57 2.52 -34.34 -2.50
N ASN A 58 1.70 -34.36 -3.54
CA ASN A 58 1.53 -33.24 -4.47
C ASN A 58 0.05 -32.86 -4.55
N VAL A 59 -0.29 -31.69 -4.03
CA VAL A 59 -1.68 -31.20 -3.95
C VAL A 59 -1.78 -29.83 -4.63
N CYS A 60 -2.77 -29.68 -5.48
CA CYS A 60 -3.12 -28.40 -6.09
C CYS A 60 -4.56 -28.04 -5.77
N MET A 61 -4.79 -26.82 -5.27
CA MET A 61 -6.12 -26.30 -5.00
C MET A 61 -6.35 -24.96 -5.69
N GLU A 62 -7.60 -24.64 -6.03
CA GLU A 62 -7.98 -23.34 -6.56
C GLU A 62 -8.08 -22.30 -5.45
N SER A 63 -7.60 -21.05 -5.70
CA SER A 63 -7.67 -19.93 -4.75
C SER A 63 -9.06 -19.28 -4.74
N THR A 64 -10.08 -20.03 -4.35
CA THR A 64 -11.46 -19.52 -4.27
C THR A 64 -11.65 -18.67 -3.02
N GLY A 65 -11.62 -17.36 -3.17
CA GLY A 65 -11.77 -16.39 -2.08
C GLY A 65 -10.75 -16.61 -0.96
N LYS A 66 -11.24 -16.78 0.28
CA LYS A 66 -10.41 -17.12 1.46
C LYS A 66 -10.58 -18.59 1.89
N TYR A 67 -11.44 -19.36 1.21
CA TYR A 67 -11.82 -20.71 1.65
C TYR A 67 -10.68 -21.72 1.54
N TYR A 68 -9.71 -21.48 0.64
CA TYR A 68 -8.53 -22.33 0.52
C TYR A 68 -7.58 -22.22 1.73
N VAL A 69 -7.61 -21.11 2.49
CA VAL A 69 -6.64 -20.86 3.58
C VAL A 69 -6.70 -21.92 4.68
N PRO A 70 -7.85 -22.31 5.24
CA PRO A 70 -7.92 -23.40 6.22
C PRO A 70 -7.43 -24.73 5.66
N VAL A 71 -7.76 -25.04 4.40
CA VAL A 71 -7.32 -26.26 3.72
C VAL A 71 -5.80 -26.28 3.56
N TYR A 72 -5.23 -25.18 3.08
CA TYR A 72 -3.78 -25.02 2.96
C TYR A 72 -3.08 -25.19 4.32
N ASN A 73 -3.57 -24.51 5.35
CA ASN A 73 -2.98 -24.58 6.70
C ASN A 73 -3.03 -26.00 7.30
N ALA A 74 -4.06 -26.80 6.97
CA ALA A 74 -4.17 -28.18 7.43
C ALA A 74 -3.14 -29.12 6.76
N LEU A 75 -2.67 -28.78 5.57
CA LEU A 75 -1.71 -29.57 4.80
C LEU A 75 -0.26 -29.09 4.98
N GLU A 76 -0.06 -27.82 5.33
CA GLU A 76 1.26 -27.20 5.47
C GLU A 76 2.10 -27.95 6.52
N GLY A 77 3.33 -28.33 6.15
CA GLY A 77 4.24 -29.10 7.01
C GLY A 77 4.01 -30.63 7.01
N TYR A 78 2.89 -31.12 6.45
CA TYR A 78 2.60 -32.55 6.32
C TYR A 78 2.70 -33.05 4.87
N ILE A 79 2.36 -32.22 3.92
CA ILE A 79 2.39 -32.52 2.48
C ILE A 79 3.52 -31.67 1.85
N SER A 80 4.41 -32.35 1.14
CA SER A 80 5.65 -31.74 0.65
C SER A 80 5.44 -30.64 -0.40
N ASN A 81 4.42 -30.77 -1.24
CA ASN A 81 4.14 -29.85 -2.33
C ASN A 81 2.67 -29.45 -2.38
N VAL A 82 2.32 -28.34 -1.74
CA VAL A 82 0.97 -27.78 -1.73
C VAL A 82 0.94 -26.51 -2.58
N VAL A 83 0.26 -26.57 -3.70
CA VAL A 83 0.15 -25.49 -4.68
C VAL A 83 -1.24 -24.86 -4.64
N VAL A 84 -1.28 -23.54 -4.58
CA VAL A 84 -2.53 -22.77 -4.76
C VAL A 84 -2.52 -22.14 -6.13
N ALA A 85 -3.51 -22.45 -6.95
CA ALA A 85 -3.63 -21.98 -8.31
C ALA A 85 -4.62 -20.83 -8.45
N ASN A 86 -4.31 -19.86 -9.29
CA ASN A 86 -5.28 -18.82 -9.63
C ASN A 86 -6.36 -19.39 -10.56
N PRO A 87 -7.67 -19.14 -10.31
CA PRO A 87 -8.79 -19.61 -11.12
C PRO A 87 -8.62 -19.37 -12.62
N LYS A 88 -7.97 -18.27 -12.98
CA LYS A 88 -7.70 -17.93 -14.40
C LYS A 88 -6.88 -18.98 -15.13
N TRP A 89 -6.05 -19.75 -14.44
CA TRP A 89 -5.12 -20.72 -15.04
C TRP A 89 -5.60 -22.15 -14.95
N VAL A 90 -6.58 -22.43 -14.08
CA VAL A 90 -7.13 -23.78 -13.88
C VAL A 90 -8.57 -23.91 -14.36
N LYS A 91 -9.17 -22.85 -14.89
CA LYS A 91 -10.54 -22.85 -15.35
C LYS A 91 -10.71 -23.83 -16.49
N ALA A 92 -11.64 -24.79 -16.34
CA ALA A 92 -12.01 -25.73 -17.37
C ALA A 92 -12.58 -25.01 -18.63
N ILE A 93 -12.39 -25.63 -19.79
CA ILE A 93 -13.03 -25.22 -21.05
C ILE A 93 -14.55 -25.35 -20.87
N LYS A 94 -15.32 -24.42 -21.41
CA LYS A 94 -16.78 -24.36 -21.27
C LYS A 94 -17.44 -25.74 -21.51
N GLY A 95 -18.11 -26.24 -20.49
CA GLY A 95 -18.87 -27.47 -20.49
C GLY A 95 -19.80 -27.52 -19.28
N GLU A 96 -20.49 -28.62 -19.06
CA GLU A 96 -21.29 -28.85 -17.85
C GLU A 96 -20.39 -28.75 -16.60
N LYS A 97 -20.75 -27.86 -15.69
CA LYS A 97 -20.05 -27.70 -14.41
C LYS A 97 -20.42 -28.85 -13.48
N ASP A 98 -19.40 -29.57 -13.02
CA ASP A 98 -19.50 -30.58 -11.98
C ASP A 98 -18.21 -30.48 -11.12
N ASP A 99 -18.37 -30.27 -9.83
CA ASP A 99 -17.27 -30.10 -8.87
C ASP A 99 -16.27 -31.28 -8.95
N ASN A 100 -16.74 -32.44 -9.31
CA ASN A 100 -15.91 -33.64 -9.49
C ASN A 100 -15.05 -33.58 -10.76
N LYS A 101 -15.61 -33.01 -11.83
CA LYS A 101 -14.89 -32.78 -13.07
C LYS A 101 -13.86 -31.68 -12.87
N ASP A 102 -14.20 -30.64 -12.09
CA ASP A 102 -13.30 -29.53 -11.80
C ASP A 102 -12.10 -29.99 -10.95
N ALA A 103 -12.30 -30.75 -9.86
CA ALA A 103 -11.21 -31.31 -9.07
C ALA A 103 -10.31 -32.26 -9.86
N LYS A 104 -10.91 -33.12 -10.71
CA LYS A 104 -10.17 -34.02 -11.61
C LYS A 104 -9.34 -33.21 -12.61
N TRP A 105 -9.91 -32.21 -13.22
CA TRP A 105 -9.23 -31.30 -14.15
C TRP A 105 -8.03 -30.62 -13.54
N ILE A 106 -8.17 -30.12 -12.30
CA ILE A 106 -7.06 -29.53 -11.54
C ILE A 106 -5.95 -30.57 -11.33
N ALA A 107 -6.27 -31.81 -10.96
CA ALA A 107 -5.29 -32.88 -10.80
C ALA A 107 -4.55 -33.19 -12.10
N ASP A 108 -5.29 -33.26 -13.22
CA ASP A 108 -4.74 -33.56 -14.55
C ASP A 108 -3.82 -32.46 -15.07
N LEU A 109 -4.16 -31.21 -14.88
CA LEU A 109 -3.28 -30.08 -15.21
C LEU A 109 -2.04 -30.05 -14.32
N PHE A 110 -2.23 -30.30 -13.02
CA PHE A 110 -1.14 -30.24 -12.05
C PHE A 110 -0.10 -31.33 -12.27
N LYS A 111 -0.52 -32.58 -12.50
CA LYS A 111 0.42 -33.69 -12.79
C LYS A 111 1.29 -33.42 -14.01
N MET A 112 0.79 -32.64 -14.99
CA MET A 112 1.54 -32.27 -16.21
C MET A 112 2.38 -31.01 -16.04
N GLY A 113 2.42 -30.38 -14.82
CA GLY A 113 3.13 -29.13 -14.55
C GLY A 113 2.58 -27.90 -15.26
N LEU A 114 1.32 -27.96 -15.73
CA LEU A 114 0.69 -26.87 -16.46
C LEU A 114 0.10 -25.77 -15.55
N VAL A 115 0.10 -26.01 -14.23
CA VAL A 115 -0.44 -25.07 -13.25
C VAL A 115 0.64 -24.11 -12.80
N ARG A 116 0.32 -22.79 -12.83
CA ARG A 116 1.15 -21.77 -12.24
C ARG A 116 0.77 -21.58 -10.77
N SER A 117 1.74 -21.80 -9.88
CA SER A 117 1.56 -21.56 -8.45
C SER A 117 1.35 -20.08 -8.15
N SER A 118 0.40 -19.78 -7.27
CA SER A 118 0.32 -18.50 -6.58
C SER A 118 1.34 -18.47 -5.46
N TYR A 119 1.91 -17.29 -5.20
CA TYR A 119 2.78 -17.13 -4.06
C TYR A 119 1.99 -17.14 -2.75
N ILE A 120 2.33 -18.06 -1.87
CA ILE A 120 1.82 -18.13 -0.50
C ILE A 120 3.02 -17.91 0.45
N PRO A 121 3.03 -16.81 1.21
CA PRO A 121 4.09 -16.55 2.17
C PRO A 121 4.05 -17.51 3.35
N SER A 122 5.14 -17.56 4.13
CA SER A 122 5.19 -18.30 5.39
C SER A 122 4.07 -17.88 6.34
N LYS A 123 3.78 -18.71 7.33
CA LYS A 123 2.70 -18.50 8.30
C LYS A 123 2.81 -17.14 8.99
N ASP A 124 4.02 -16.75 9.41
CA ASP A 124 4.26 -15.48 10.09
C ASP A 124 3.93 -14.29 9.20
N PHE A 125 4.37 -14.32 7.94
CA PHE A 125 4.02 -13.29 6.97
C PHE A 125 2.54 -13.29 6.58
N ARG A 126 1.83 -14.43 6.65
CA ARG A 126 0.38 -14.44 6.45
C ARG A 126 -0.35 -13.72 7.59
N ILE A 127 0.06 -13.96 8.83
CA ILE A 127 -0.47 -13.28 10.02
C ILE A 127 -0.17 -11.78 9.94
N LEU A 128 1.09 -11.41 9.72
CA LEU A 128 1.50 -10.01 9.59
C LEU A 128 0.73 -9.29 8.47
N ARG A 129 0.56 -9.94 7.32
CA ARG A 129 -0.20 -9.42 6.17
C ARG A 129 -1.68 -9.22 6.51
N GLU A 130 -2.29 -10.10 7.28
CA GLU A 130 -3.69 -9.95 7.70
C GLU A 130 -3.86 -8.72 8.59
N LEU A 131 -2.99 -8.53 9.59
CA LEU A 131 -3.03 -7.40 10.51
C LEU A 131 -2.72 -6.07 9.80
N THR A 132 -1.70 -6.01 8.96
CA THR A 132 -1.34 -4.79 8.22
C THR A 132 -2.43 -4.39 7.23
N ARG A 133 -3.07 -5.35 6.55
CA ARG A 133 -4.22 -5.09 5.67
C ARG A 133 -5.44 -4.61 6.44
N TYR A 134 -5.67 -5.13 7.65
CA TYR A 134 -6.75 -4.67 8.51
C TYR A 134 -6.47 -3.26 9.01
N ARG A 135 -5.24 -2.97 9.47
CA ARG A 135 -4.78 -1.61 9.81
C ARG A 135 -5.02 -0.62 8.66
N TYR A 136 -4.65 -1.00 7.44
CA TYR A 136 -4.90 -0.18 6.24
C TYR A 136 -6.38 0.14 6.04
N LYS A 137 -7.28 -0.84 6.24
CA LYS A 137 -8.72 -0.62 6.14
C LYS A 137 -9.23 0.32 7.22
N LEU A 138 -8.81 0.13 8.48
CA LEU A 138 -9.20 1.02 9.59
C LEU A 138 -8.69 2.44 9.35
N THR A 139 -7.48 2.62 8.82
CA THR A 139 -6.94 3.93 8.47
C THR A 139 -7.78 4.63 7.39
N ASN A 140 -8.22 3.91 6.37
CA ASN A 140 -9.12 4.45 5.35
C ASN A 140 -10.50 4.81 5.92
N THR A 141 -11.05 3.97 6.82
CA THR A 141 -12.30 4.26 7.51
C THR A 141 -12.16 5.51 8.37
N LYS A 142 -11.06 5.64 9.14
CA LYS A 142 -10.76 6.85 9.93
C LYS A 142 -10.71 8.10 9.04
N SER A 143 -10.07 8.03 7.88
CA SER A 143 -10.02 9.15 6.94
C SER A 143 -11.41 9.52 6.40
N SER A 144 -12.27 8.52 6.16
CA SER A 144 -13.66 8.75 5.76
C SER A 144 -14.48 9.40 6.87
N GLU A 145 -14.28 8.99 8.13
CA GLU A 145 -14.94 9.62 9.29
C GLU A 145 -14.44 11.05 9.50
N LYS A 146 -13.15 11.32 9.32
CA LYS A 146 -12.63 12.69 9.35
C LYS A 146 -13.31 13.60 8.33
N ASN A 147 -13.52 13.10 7.11
CA ASN A 147 -14.26 13.84 6.10
C ASN A 147 -15.74 14.05 6.49
N ARG A 148 -16.39 13.06 7.12
CA ARG A 148 -17.76 13.20 7.64
C ARG A 148 -17.83 14.24 8.75
N PHE A 149 -16.85 14.26 9.63
CA PHE A 149 -16.74 15.27 10.69
C PHE A 149 -16.64 16.68 10.10
N THR A 150 -15.72 16.90 9.17
CA THR A 150 -15.56 18.19 8.48
C THR A 150 -16.86 18.61 7.76
N ASN A 151 -17.50 17.68 7.05
CA ASN A 151 -18.76 17.95 6.38
C ASN A 151 -19.90 18.30 7.37
N ALA A 152 -19.94 17.67 8.55
CA ALA A 152 -20.94 17.97 9.56
C ALA A 152 -20.76 19.39 10.12
N LEU A 153 -19.53 19.82 10.36
CA LEU A 153 -19.21 21.20 10.74
C LEU A 153 -19.58 22.19 9.63
N THR A 154 -19.29 21.87 8.38
CA THR A 154 -19.63 22.71 7.22
C THR A 154 -21.14 22.90 7.07
N VAL A 155 -21.96 21.87 7.35
CA VAL A 155 -23.44 21.98 7.33
C VAL A 155 -23.94 22.97 8.39
N GLY A 156 -23.27 23.05 9.54
CA GLY A 156 -23.54 24.06 10.57
C GLY A 156 -22.89 25.43 10.31
N ASN A 157 -22.37 25.64 9.11
CA ASN A 157 -21.66 26.85 8.69
C ASN A 157 -20.37 27.15 9.49
N CYS A 158 -19.75 26.14 10.13
CA CYS A 158 -18.43 26.24 10.71
C CYS A 158 -17.36 26.13 9.61
N LYS A 159 -16.58 27.19 9.41
CA LYS A 159 -15.60 27.33 8.31
C LYS A 159 -14.14 27.21 8.78
N LEU A 160 -13.90 26.54 9.89
CA LEU A 160 -12.57 26.34 10.45
C LEU A 160 -11.60 25.65 9.47
N ASP A 161 -12.11 24.84 8.55
CA ASP A 161 -11.33 24.19 7.49
C ASP A 161 -10.76 25.17 6.43
N MET A 162 -11.27 26.41 6.37
CA MET A 162 -10.76 27.46 5.49
C MET A 162 -9.58 28.21 6.12
N VAL A 163 -9.51 28.27 7.45
CA VAL A 163 -8.52 29.04 8.22
C VAL A 163 -7.44 28.17 8.86
N PHE A 164 -7.73 26.90 9.11
CA PHE A 164 -6.76 25.94 9.60
C PHE A 164 -6.41 24.90 8.53
N SER A 165 -5.13 24.66 8.34
CA SER A 165 -4.65 23.61 7.42
C SER A 165 -5.01 22.19 7.86
N ASP A 166 -5.23 21.98 9.18
CA ASP A 166 -5.69 20.74 9.80
C ASP A 166 -6.75 21.03 10.86
N ILE A 167 -7.99 20.65 10.55
CA ILE A 167 -9.12 20.82 11.47
C ILE A 167 -9.03 19.91 12.71
N PHE A 168 -8.17 18.88 12.67
CA PHE A 168 -7.87 18.00 13.80
C PHE A 168 -6.65 18.47 14.61
N GLY A 169 -6.11 19.65 14.28
CA GLY A 169 -5.05 20.30 15.05
C GLY A 169 -5.55 20.79 16.43
N LYS A 170 -4.61 20.99 17.36
CA LYS A 170 -4.95 21.34 18.76
C LYS A 170 -5.85 22.57 18.86
N SER A 171 -5.51 23.67 18.17
CA SER A 171 -6.30 24.93 18.27
C SER A 171 -7.71 24.76 17.71
N SER A 172 -7.84 24.16 16.52
CA SER A 172 -9.16 23.95 15.90
C SER A 172 -10.04 23.00 16.73
N GLN A 173 -9.48 21.95 17.34
CA GLN A 173 -10.25 21.06 18.21
C GLN A 173 -10.71 21.75 19.49
N LEU A 174 -9.89 22.58 20.13
CA LEU A 174 -10.29 23.37 21.30
C LEU A 174 -11.43 24.36 20.95
N ILE A 175 -11.33 25.03 19.80
CA ILE A 175 -12.40 25.92 19.34
C ILE A 175 -13.70 25.14 19.09
N ILE A 176 -13.63 23.98 18.42
CA ILE A 176 -14.78 23.12 18.21
C ILE A 176 -15.41 22.69 19.54
N ASP A 177 -14.59 22.30 20.51
CA ASP A 177 -15.09 21.89 21.84
C ASP A 177 -15.79 23.04 22.56
N ILE A 178 -15.33 24.29 22.45
CA ILE A 178 -16.02 25.47 22.98
C ILE A 178 -17.39 25.65 22.30
N ILE A 179 -17.43 25.65 20.97
CA ILE A 179 -18.67 25.86 20.19
C ILE A 179 -19.69 24.75 20.45
N MET A 180 -19.22 23.52 20.65
CA MET A 180 -20.08 22.37 20.93
C MET A 180 -20.68 22.38 22.33
N ASN A 181 -19.96 22.92 23.33
CA ASN A 181 -20.35 22.85 24.74
C ASN A 181 -21.00 24.16 25.24
N ASN A 182 -20.74 25.30 24.60
CA ASN A 182 -21.25 26.61 25.01
C ASN A 182 -22.08 27.23 23.87
N ASP A 183 -23.33 27.57 24.17
CA ASP A 183 -24.20 28.28 23.21
C ASP A 183 -23.83 29.77 23.11
N ASN A 184 -23.22 30.33 24.16
CA ASN A 184 -22.72 31.72 24.22
C ASN A 184 -21.25 31.69 24.56
N PHE A 185 -20.36 31.81 23.57
CA PHE A 185 -18.91 31.96 23.73
C PHE A 185 -18.47 33.35 23.30
N SER A 186 -17.43 33.87 23.94
CA SER A 186 -16.86 35.18 23.62
C SER A 186 -15.71 35.06 22.60
N ASP A 187 -15.35 36.19 21.99
CA ASP A 187 -14.19 36.23 21.08
C ASP A 187 -12.88 35.89 21.83
N GLU A 188 -12.78 36.29 23.12
CA GLU A 188 -11.66 35.99 24.00
C GLU A 188 -11.50 34.46 24.22
N ASP A 189 -12.61 33.71 24.38
CA ASP A 189 -12.58 32.26 24.53
C ASP A 189 -11.96 31.60 23.29
N ILE A 190 -12.35 32.06 22.10
CA ILE A 190 -11.82 31.54 20.84
C ILE A 190 -10.34 31.91 20.68
N ILE A 191 -9.97 33.16 20.93
CA ILE A 191 -8.59 33.65 20.81
C ILE A 191 -7.66 32.90 21.76
N SER A 192 -8.10 32.56 22.96
CA SER A 192 -7.31 31.82 23.96
C SER A 192 -6.87 30.44 23.47
N CYS A 193 -7.63 29.83 22.55
CA CYS A 193 -7.34 28.51 21.95
C CYS A 193 -6.28 28.58 20.85
N ILE A 194 -5.95 29.76 20.34
CA ILE A 194 -5.11 29.91 19.16
C ILE A 194 -3.63 29.79 19.54
N ASN A 195 -2.93 28.84 18.95
CA ASN A 195 -1.48 28.69 19.14
C ASN A 195 -0.73 29.86 18.45
N LYS A 196 0.32 30.37 19.11
CA LYS A 196 1.20 31.45 18.59
C LYS A 196 1.83 31.15 17.22
N LYS A 197 1.88 29.86 16.80
CA LYS A 197 2.39 29.44 15.47
C LYS A 197 1.30 29.40 14.38
N CYS A 198 0.07 29.78 14.70
CA CYS A 198 -1.01 29.86 13.72
C CYS A 198 -0.68 30.92 12.68
N LYS A 199 -0.91 30.60 11.40
CA LYS A 199 -0.62 31.53 10.28
C LYS A 199 -1.80 32.41 9.91
N SER A 200 -3.02 31.97 10.26
CA SER A 200 -4.25 32.74 9.99
C SER A 200 -4.43 33.84 11.00
N SER A 201 -5.00 34.96 10.59
CA SER A 201 -5.29 36.08 11.49
C SER A 201 -6.38 35.69 12.51
N HIS A 202 -6.36 36.35 13.67
CA HIS A 202 -7.41 36.15 14.66
C HIS A 202 -8.78 36.56 14.11
N GLU A 203 -8.82 37.61 13.30
CA GLU A 203 -10.02 38.14 12.64
C GLU A 203 -10.65 37.11 11.68
N ASP A 204 -9.86 36.45 10.86
CA ASP A 204 -10.31 35.36 9.97
C ASP A 204 -10.87 34.19 10.77
N ILE A 205 -10.21 33.81 11.88
CA ILE A 205 -10.64 32.71 12.73
C ILE A 205 -11.96 33.06 13.42
N LEU A 206 -12.10 34.25 14.00
CA LEU A 206 -13.34 34.70 14.61
C LEU A 206 -14.47 34.73 13.58
N SER A 207 -14.22 35.28 12.37
CA SER A 207 -15.19 35.30 11.28
C SER A 207 -15.63 33.92 10.83
N SER A 208 -14.76 32.91 10.93
CA SER A 208 -15.06 31.52 10.52
C SER A 208 -16.03 30.81 11.46
N VAL A 209 -16.25 31.33 12.68
CA VAL A 209 -17.11 30.76 13.72
C VAL A 209 -18.18 31.72 14.22
N SER A 210 -18.19 32.96 13.73
CA SER A 210 -19.15 33.98 14.15
C SER A 210 -20.57 33.60 13.80
N GLY A 211 -21.49 33.73 14.77
CA GLY A 211 -22.91 33.44 14.58
C GLY A 211 -23.28 31.97 14.41
N ILE A 212 -22.38 31.06 14.70
CA ILE A 212 -22.68 29.60 14.64
C ILE A 212 -23.68 29.25 15.75
N GLN A 213 -24.74 28.55 15.33
CA GLN A 213 -25.71 27.93 16.24
C GLN A 213 -25.97 26.49 15.72
N PHE A 214 -25.39 25.49 16.38
CA PHE A 214 -25.69 24.11 16.10
C PHE A 214 -27.00 23.69 16.81
N THR A 215 -27.87 22.98 16.09
CA THR A 215 -29.01 22.30 16.75
C THR A 215 -28.48 21.12 17.60
N ASN A 216 -29.31 20.66 18.54
CA ASN A 216 -28.97 19.51 19.38
C ASN A 216 -28.65 18.25 18.56
N GLU A 217 -29.39 18.05 17.44
CA GLU A 217 -29.20 16.92 16.53
C GLU A 217 -27.86 17.03 15.76
N GLN A 218 -27.47 18.26 15.38
CA GLN A 218 -26.17 18.51 14.75
C GLN A 218 -25.02 18.25 15.73
N LYS A 219 -25.13 18.76 16.97
CA LYS A 219 -24.16 18.49 18.05
C LYS A 219 -24.05 17.00 18.32
N LEU A 220 -25.18 16.29 18.46
CA LEU A 220 -25.20 14.84 18.65
C LEU A 220 -24.48 14.10 17.51
N ARG A 221 -24.78 14.45 16.26
CA ARG A 221 -24.14 13.84 15.09
C ARG A 221 -22.63 14.07 15.06
N ILE A 222 -22.16 15.29 15.35
CA ILE A 222 -20.73 15.64 15.39
C ILE A 222 -20.04 14.81 16.46
N ASN A 223 -20.61 14.69 17.66
CA ASN A 223 -20.06 13.92 18.77
C ASN A 223 -19.97 12.42 18.43
N ILE A 224 -21.03 11.82 17.85
CA ILE A 224 -21.00 10.41 17.41
C ILE A 224 -19.83 10.15 16.43
N VAL A 225 -19.63 11.06 15.47
CA VAL A 225 -18.54 10.91 14.49
C VAL A 225 -17.16 11.08 15.16
N LYS A 226 -17.03 12.02 16.13
CA LYS A 226 -15.81 12.23 16.91
C LYS A 226 -15.45 10.99 17.72
N ASP A 227 -16.42 10.45 18.47
CA ASP A 227 -16.25 9.22 19.27
C ASP A 227 -15.82 8.03 18.38
N HIS A 228 -16.40 7.93 17.18
CA HIS A 228 -16.02 6.87 16.24
C HIS A 228 -14.59 7.05 15.71
N ILE A 229 -14.15 8.28 15.46
CA ILE A 229 -12.75 8.57 15.08
C ILE A 229 -11.81 8.14 16.20
N ASP A 230 -12.11 8.48 17.46
CA ASP A 230 -11.28 8.16 18.62
C ASP A 230 -11.23 6.63 18.85
N TYR A 231 -12.38 5.96 18.71
CA TYR A 231 -12.43 4.50 18.73
C TYR A 231 -11.52 3.88 17.67
N LEU A 232 -11.58 4.36 16.42
CA LEU A 232 -10.75 3.87 15.33
C LEU A 232 -9.26 4.10 15.60
N ILE A 233 -8.88 5.24 16.17
CA ILE A 233 -7.49 5.53 16.57
C ILE A 233 -7.02 4.49 17.59
N ASN A 234 -7.82 4.22 18.63
CA ASN A 234 -7.49 3.22 19.64
C ASN A 234 -7.33 1.80 19.04
N GLN A 235 -8.19 1.39 18.11
CA GLN A 235 -8.06 0.09 17.46
C GLN A 235 -6.81 0.01 16.57
N ILE A 236 -6.46 1.10 15.87
CA ILE A 236 -5.23 1.17 15.06
C ILE A 236 -4.00 1.06 15.97
N ASN A 237 -3.99 1.72 17.13
CA ASN A 237 -2.88 1.65 18.09
C ASN A 237 -2.69 0.23 18.63
N LYS A 238 -3.77 -0.46 19.02
CA LYS A 238 -3.70 -1.87 19.43
C LYS A 238 -3.12 -2.79 18.35
N LEU A 239 -3.47 -2.53 17.07
CA LEU A 239 -2.89 -3.28 15.96
C LEU A 239 -1.40 -2.95 15.78
N ASN A 240 -1.00 -1.70 15.96
CA ASN A 240 0.41 -1.31 15.88
C ASN A 240 1.24 -2.04 16.94
N ASP A 241 0.79 -2.10 18.21
CA ASP A 241 1.49 -2.79 19.29
C ASP A 241 1.74 -4.27 18.96
N ILE A 242 0.73 -4.96 18.41
CA ILE A 242 0.86 -6.36 17.99
C ILE A 242 1.80 -6.47 16.79
N ILE A 243 1.66 -5.62 15.78
CA ILE A 243 2.50 -5.62 14.59
C ILE A 243 3.96 -5.36 14.97
N ASP A 244 4.23 -4.39 15.85
CA ASP A 244 5.58 -4.07 16.31
C ASP A 244 6.25 -5.25 17.02
N THR A 245 5.49 -6.04 17.78
CA THR A 245 6.00 -7.29 18.38
C THR A 245 6.34 -8.35 17.32
N LEU A 246 5.49 -8.50 16.30
CA LEU A 246 5.66 -9.52 15.27
C LEU A 246 6.81 -9.20 14.30
N VAL A 247 7.19 -7.94 14.14
CA VAL A 247 8.24 -7.54 13.20
C VAL A 247 9.64 -7.53 13.80
N VAL A 248 9.78 -7.73 15.13
CA VAL A 248 11.09 -7.77 15.81
C VAL A 248 12.13 -8.65 15.09
N PRO A 249 11.82 -9.88 14.62
CA PRO A 249 12.78 -10.71 13.90
C PRO A 249 13.19 -10.14 12.51
N TYR A 250 12.50 -9.13 12.03
CA TYR A 250 12.65 -8.58 10.68
C TYR A 250 13.12 -7.11 10.69
N GLU A 251 13.56 -6.57 11.84
CA GLU A 251 14.00 -5.17 11.97
C GLU A 251 15.08 -4.79 10.97
N SER A 252 16.05 -5.68 10.72
CA SER A 252 17.12 -5.43 9.74
C SER A 252 16.59 -5.17 8.33
N TYR A 253 15.49 -5.83 7.94
CA TYR A 253 14.84 -5.58 6.64
C TYR A 253 14.05 -4.28 6.64
N ILE A 254 13.44 -3.92 7.78
CA ILE A 254 12.71 -2.66 7.94
C ILE A 254 13.69 -1.49 7.86
N ASP A 255 14.81 -1.55 8.60
CA ASP A 255 15.88 -0.55 8.57
C ASP A 255 16.46 -0.40 7.15
N LEU A 256 16.70 -1.53 6.47
CA LEU A 256 17.14 -1.53 5.09
C LEU A 256 16.16 -0.77 4.18
N LEU A 257 14.85 -1.02 4.29
CA LEU A 257 13.83 -0.32 3.52
C LEU A 257 13.77 1.18 3.84
N CYS A 258 13.97 1.55 5.10
CA CYS A 258 13.96 2.95 5.55
C CYS A 258 15.12 3.78 4.98
N THR A 259 16.16 3.14 4.41
CA THR A 259 17.21 3.87 3.68
C THR A 259 16.72 4.46 2.34
N ILE A 260 15.59 3.98 1.82
CA ILE A 260 14.98 4.51 0.59
C ILE A 260 14.30 5.85 0.89
N PRO A 261 14.60 6.93 0.15
CA PRO A 261 13.94 8.22 0.33
C PRO A 261 12.41 8.10 0.28
N GLY A 262 11.75 8.65 1.31
CA GLY A 262 10.29 8.66 1.42
C GLY A 262 9.66 7.38 2.03
N VAL A 263 10.47 6.39 2.42
CA VAL A 263 9.99 5.21 3.16
C VAL A 263 10.11 5.47 4.65
N ASP A 264 8.99 5.39 5.36
CA ASP A 264 8.92 5.36 6.82
C ASP A 264 8.74 3.92 7.32
N ARG A 265 8.90 3.72 8.64
CA ARG A 265 8.74 2.42 9.30
C ARG A 265 7.40 1.75 8.98
N ASN A 266 6.30 2.49 9.01
CA ASN A 266 4.98 1.95 8.75
C ASN A 266 4.81 1.44 7.31
N SER A 267 5.33 2.19 6.35
CA SER A 267 5.36 1.80 4.93
C SER A 267 6.30 0.62 4.70
N ALA A 268 7.47 0.59 5.37
CA ALA A 268 8.40 -0.53 5.31
C ALA A 268 7.75 -1.84 5.80
N ILE A 269 7.08 -1.81 6.96
CA ILE A 269 6.31 -2.95 7.48
C ILE A 269 5.22 -3.38 6.50
N GLY A 270 4.48 -2.42 5.91
CA GLY A 270 3.45 -2.70 4.92
C GLY A 270 4.00 -3.39 3.67
N ILE A 271 5.15 -2.94 3.17
CA ILE A 271 5.83 -3.56 2.03
C ILE A 271 6.31 -4.97 2.40
N LEU A 272 7.03 -5.10 3.52
CA LEU A 272 7.57 -6.37 4.00
C LEU A 272 6.45 -7.42 4.18
N SER A 273 5.30 -7.03 4.74
CA SER A 273 4.16 -7.93 4.91
C SER A 273 3.60 -8.46 3.58
N GLU A 274 3.69 -7.68 2.50
CA GLU A 274 3.16 -8.07 1.18
C GLU A 274 4.14 -8.90 0.35
N ILE A 275 5.44 -8.63 0.42
CA ILE A 275 6.44 -9.33 -0.42
C ILE A 275 7.31 -10.33 0.34
N SER A 276 7.25 -10.36 1.68
CA SER A 276 8.16 -11.04 2.61
C SER A 276 9.62 -10.60 2.48
N ASN A 277 10.50 -11.21 3.26
CA ASN A 277 11.94 -10.99 3.21
C ASN A 277 12.65 -11.78 2.11
N ASP A 278 12.01 -12.83 1.57
CA ASP A 278 12.50 -13.61 0.45
C ASP A 278 11.81 -13.21 -0.86
N VAL A 279 12.56 -12.60 -1.76
CA VAL A 279 12.08 -12.17 -3.09
C VAL A 279 12.43 -13.14 -4.21
N SER A 280 13.16 -14.23 -3.93
CA SER A 280 13.60 -15.24 -4.93
C SER A 280 12.42 -15.88 -5.67
N GLN A 281 11.29 -16.03 -5.00
CA GLN A 281 10.01 -16.51 -5.53
C GLN A 281 9.50 -15.74 -6.74
N PHE A 282 9.84 -14.46 -6.88
CA PHE A 282 9.41 -13.66 -8.02
C PHE A 282 10.30 -13.86 -9.27
N LYS A 283 11.38 -14.65 -9.19
CA LYS A 283 12.32 -14.94 -10.28
C LYS A 283 12.97 -13.71 -10.92
N SER A 284 12.38 -12.52 -10.83
CA SER A 284 12.93 -11.24 -11.31
C SER A 284 12.11 -10.04 -10.82
N HIS A 285 12.76 -8.89 -10.76
CA HIS A 285 12.10 -7.61 -10.46
C HIS A 285 10.97 -7.25 -11.44
N TYR A 286 11.04 -7.71 -12.69
CA TYR A 286 9.95 -7.52 -13.67
C TYR A 286 8.68 -8.27 -13.26
N ARG A 287 8.83 -9.51 -12.75
CA ARG A 287 7.69 -10.31 -12.28
C ARG A 287 7.09 -9.74 -11.01
N LEU A 288 7.92 -9.27 -10.08
CA LEU A 288 7.46 -8.56 -8.89
C LEU A 288 6.69 -7.28 -9.27
N ALA A 289 7.21 -6.46 -10.18
CA ALA A 289 6.52 -5.25 -10.66
C ALA A 289 5.18 -5.57 -11.37
N SER A 290 5.10 -6.68 -12.10
CA SER A 290 3.87 -7.15 -12.72
C SER A 290 2.86 -7.63 -11.68
N TRP A 291 3.32 -8.39 -10.68
CA TRP A 291 2.49 -8.86 -9.56
C TRP A 291 1.94 -7.70 -8.72
N ALA A 292 2.77 -6.68 -8.47
CA ALA A 292 2.36 -5.45 -7.79
C ALA A 292 1.44 -4.54 -8.62
N GLY A 293 1.17 -4.89 -9.89
CA GLY A 293 0.35 -4.07 -10.78
C GLY A 293 0.98 -2.73 -11.14
N LEU A 294 2.32 -2.64 -11.16
CA LEU A 294 3.09 -1.45 -11.55
C LEU A 294 3.73 -1.59 -12.93
N ALA A 295 3.61 -2.75 -13.57
CA ALA A 295 4.02 -2.94 -14.95
C ALA A 295 2.92 -2.48 -15.92
N PRO A 296 3.26 -1.79 -17.02
CA PRO A 296 2.29 -1.49 -18.06
C PRO A 296 1.75 -2.79 -18.67
N GLY A 297 0.44 -2.84 -18.90
CA GLY A 297 -0.18 -3.97 -19.59
C GLY A 297 0.28 -4.03 -21.05
N CYS A 298 0.44 -5.25 -21.56
CA CYS A 298 0.63 -5.50 -22.98
C CYS A 298 -0.72 -5.94 -23.56
N ASN A 299 -1.44 -5.00 -24.17
CA ASN A 299 -2.65 -5.28 -24.91
C ASN A 299 -2.41 -4.82 -26.35
N GLU A 300 -1.87 -5.74 -27.13
CA GLU A 300 -1.51 -5.52 -28.52
C GLU A 300 -2.22 -6.58 -29.37
N SER A 301 -2.79 -6.18 -30.49
CA SER A 301 -3.42 -7.05 -31.45
C SER A 301 -3.10 -6.53 -32.85
N ALA A 302 -2.59 -7.41 -33.74
CA ALA A 302 -2.19 -7.08 -35.10
C ALA A 302 -1.24 -5.87 -35.20
N GLY A 303 -0.21 -5.81 -34.32
CA GLY A 303 0.78 -4.73 -34.25
C GLY A 303 0.27 -3.40 -33.66
N LYS A 304 -1.02 -3.31 -33.32
CA LYS A 304 -1.60 -2.08 -32.70
C LYS A 304 -1.73 -2.21 -31.22
N LYS A 305 -1.07 -1.31 -30.44
CA LYS A 305 -1.19 -1.21 -28.99
C LYS A 305 -2.55 -0.61 -28.61
N LYS A 306 -3.45 -1.42 -28.07
CA LYS A 306 -4.79 -0.99 -27.63
C LYS A 306 -4.75 -0.28 -26.28
N SER A 307 -3.89 -0.70 -25.35
CA SER A 307 -3.78 -0.08 -24.03
C SER A 307 -2.45 -0.42 -23.34
N VAL A 308 -1.87 0.57 -22.65
CA VAL A 308 -0.74 0.42 -21.73
C VAL A 308 -1.15 0.61 -20.27
N LYS A 309 -2.45 0.50 -19.97
CA LYS A 309 -3.00 0.69 -18.63
C LYS A 309 -2.45 -0.39 -17.69
N ILE A 310 -2.05 0.03 -16.49
CA ILE A 310 -1.60 -0.90 -15.44
C ILE A 310 -2.77 -1.78 -14.95
N SER A 311 -2.45 -2.99 -14.46
CA SER A 311 -3.45 -3.91 -13.93
C SER A 311 -4.01 -3.43 -12.58
N ARG A 312 -5.14 -4.03 -12.16
CA ARG A 312 -5.72 -3.82 -10.82
C ARG A 312 -5.02 -4.63 -9.72
N ALA A 313 -3.97 -5.39 -10.03
CA ALA A 313 -3.19 -6.14 -9.05
C ALA A 313 -2.49 -5.23 -8.03
N GLY A 314 -1.98 -5.82 -6.95
CA GLY A 314 -1.26 -5.11 -5.90
C GLY A 314 -2.13 -4.16 -5.08
N VAL A 315 -3.35 -4.56 -4.75
CA VAL A 315 -4.37 -3.72 -4.09
C VAL A 315 -3.86 -3.08 -2.80
N TYR A 316 -3.00 -3.76 -2.05
CA TYR A 316 -2.43 -3.26 -0.80
C TYR A 316 -1.00 -2.72 -0.98
N LEU A 317 -0.15 -3.39 -1.76
CA LEU A 317 1.24 -2.97 -1.98
C LEU A 317 1.35 -1.67 -2.81
N LYS A 318 0.57 -1.57 -3.88
CA LYS A 318 0.61 -0.42 -4.78
C LYS A 318 0.32 0.93 -4.10
N PRO A 319 -0.70 1.06 -3.21
CA PRO A 319 -0.94 2.29 -2.48
C PRO A 319 0.28 2.74 -1.67
N TYR A 320 0.91 1.85 -0.89
CA TYR A 320 2.15 2.17 -0.17
C TYR A 320 3.24 2.73 -1.09
N LEU A 321 3.51 2.02 -2.19
CA LEU A 321 4.55 2.44 -3.13
C LEU A 321 4.25 3.77 -3.85
N VAL A 322 2.97 4.06 -4.10
CA VAL A 322 2.56 5.34 -4.68
C VAL A 322 2.68 6.46 -3.66
N GLU A 323 2.31 6.25 -2.41
CA GLU A 323 2.47 7.21 -1.31
C GLU A 323 3.96 7.51 -1.07
N ILE A 324 4.79 6.48 -0.97
CA ILE A 324 6.25 6.62 -0.89
C ILE A 324 6.79 7.43 -2.08
N ALA A 325 6.32 7.15 -3.30
CA ALA A 325 6.74 7.91 -4.48
C ALA A 325 6.35 9.39 -4.39
N HIS A 326 5.19 9.73 -3.81
CA HIS A 326 4.80 11.12 -3.56
C HIS A 326 5.73 11.80 -2.53
N ASN A 327 6.10 11.09 -1.46
CA ASN A 327 7.00 11.59 -0.43
C ASN A 327 8.43 11.74 -0.95
N ALA A 328 8.95 10.72 -1.63
CA ALA A 328 10.29 10.73 -2.22
C ALA A 328 10.49 11.83 -3.28
N VAL A 329 9.45 12.19 -4.02
CA VAL A 329 9.50 13.29 -5.00
C VAL A 329 9.52 14.65 -4.31
N LYS A 330 8.94 14.78 -3.10
CA LYS A 330 8.92 16.01 -2.32
C LYS A 330 10.15 16.18 -1.41
N ASP A 331 10.96 15.13 -1.27
CA ASP A 331 12.15 15.16 -0.44
C ASP A 331 13.15 16.19 -0.96
N LYS A 332 13.45 17.17 -0.11
CA LYS A 332 14.39 18.26 -0.41
C LYS A 332 15.85 17.86 -0.17
N THR A 333 16.07 16.86 0.70
CA THR A 333 17.41 16.38 1.06
C THR A 333 17.95 15.43 0.01
N ASN A 334 17.09 14.60 -0.58
CA ASN A 334 17.45 13.68 -1.64
C ASN A 334 16.62 13.92 -2.91
N SER A 335 17.21 14.62 -3.87
CA SER A 335 16.52 15.03 -5.10
C SER A 335 16.48 13.95 -6.20
N TYR A 336 17.00 12.73 -5.97
CA TYR A 336 17.09 11.68 -6.99
C TYR A 336 15.73 11.36 -7.64
N TYR A 337 14.72 11.04 -6.82
CA TYR A 337 13.39 10.71 -7.33
C TYR A 337 12.66 11.94 -7.89
N ALA A 338 12.89 13.13 -7.31
CA ALA A 338 12.32 14.38 -7.81
C ALA A 338 12.76 14.67 -9.25
N ARG A 339 14.05 14.55 -9.56
CA ARG A 339 14.59 14.76 -10.91
C ARG A 339 14.09 13.74 -11.92
N LYS A 340 14.06 12.46 -11.53
CA LYS A 340 13.48 11.40 -12.38
C LYS A 340 12.00 11.64 -12.64
N PHE A 341 11.26 12.06 -11.62
CA PHE A 341 9.85 12.41 -11.76
C PHE A 341 9.66 13.57 -12.74
N GLU A 342 10.43 14.66 -12.60
CA GLU A 342 10.35 15.81 -13.48
C GLU A 342 10.58 15.42 -14.95
N LYS A 343 11.65 14.66 -15.23
CA LYS A 343 11.97 14.17 -16.58
C LYS A 343 10.86 13.32 -17.19
N ILE A 344 10.21 12.47 -16.37
CA ILE A 344 9.12 11.58 -16.83
C ILE A 344 7.82 12.40 -16.97
N SER A 345 7.52 13.29 -16.03
CA SER A 345 6.25 14.04 -15.98
C SER A 345 6.09 14.99 -17.16
N LYS A 346 7.19 15.65 -17.61
CA LYS A 346 7.21 16.49 -18.81
C LYS A 346 6.75 15.72 -20.07
N ARG A 347 7.09 14.43 -20.17
CA ARG A 347 6.80 13.59 -21.37
C ARG A 347 5.49 12.78 -21.24
N ARG A 348 5.13 12.32 -20.04
CA ARG A 348 4.05 11.33 -19.83
C ARG A 348 2.95 11.78 -18.87
N GLY A 349 3.09 12.96 -18.26
CA GLY A 349 2.17 13.53 -17.28
C GLY A 349 2.40 13.00 -15.85
N LYS A 350 1.95 13.78 -14.86
CA LYS A 350 2.23 13.56 -13.42
C LYS A 350 1.78 12.18 -12.91
N LYS A 351 0.54 11.75 -13.21
CA LYS A 351 -0.01 10.45 -12.73
C LYS A 351 0.85 9.26 -13.18
N ARG A 352 1.28 9.25 -14.45
CA ARG A 352 2.15 8.18 -14.97
C ARG A 352 3.56 8.25 -14.41
N ALA A 353 4.06 9.45 -14.13
CA ALA A 353 5.37 9.64 -13.52
C ALA A 353 5.41 9.06 -12.10
N TYR A 354 4.40 9.28 -11.24
CA TYR A 354 4.33 8.67 -9.92
C TYR A 354 4.33 7.13 -9.97
N ILE A 355 3.57 6.54 -10.89
CA ILE A 355 3.59 5.08 -11.08
C ILE A 355 4.98 4.58 -11.53
N ALA A 356 5.67 5.34 -12.36
CA ALA A 356 7.03 4.99 -12.79
C ALA A 356 8.04 5.08 -11.64
N ILE A 357 7.93 6.08 -10.76
CA ILE A 357 8.76 6.20 -9.55
C ILE A 357 8.43 5.05 -8.58
N ALA A 358 7.15 4.78 -8.29
CA ALA A 358 6.72 3.66 -7.46
C ALA A 358 7.30 2.32 -7.96
N ARG A 359 7.32 2.10 -9.28
CA ARG A 359 7.95 0.92 -9.89
C ARG A 359 9.48 0.91 -9.67
N LYS A 360 10.15 2.06 -9.81
CA LYS A 360 11.61 2.15 -9.57
C LYS A 360 11.94 1.83 -8.11
N ILE A 361 11.16 2.33 -7.16
CA ILE A 361 11.30 2.01 -5.74
C ILE A 361 11.14 0.49 -5.53
N LEU A 362 10.11 -0.14 -6.10
CA LEU A 362 9.92 -1.59 -5.98
C LEU A 362 11.06 -2.41 -6.60
N VAL A 363 11.64 -1.95 -7.71
CA VAL A 363 12.82 -2.57 -8.32
C VAL A 363 14.03 -2.43 -7.40
N ALA A 364 14.25 -1.27 -6.77
CA ALA A 364 15.29 -1.07 -5.78
C ALA A 364 15.12 -2.03 -4.59
N ILE A 365 13.90 -2.14 -4.04
CA ILE A 365 13.57 -3.08 -2.96
C ILE A 365 13.92 -4.53 -3.33
N TYR A 366 13.59 -4.96 -4.56
CA TYR A 366 13.93 -6.29 -5.03
C TYR A 366 15.44 -6.55 -4.99
N HIS A 367 16.26 -5.61 -5.48
CA HIS A 367 17.71 -5.74 -5.46
C HIS A 367 18.26 -5.67 -4.04
N MET A 368 17.81 -4.75 -3.22
CA MET A 368 18.23 -4.61 -1.82
C MET A 368 17.96 -5.89 -1.01
N PHE A 369 16.81 -6.54 -1.19
CA PHE A 369 16.50 -7.81 -0.53
C PHE A 369 17.31 -8.98 -1.11
N SER A 370 17.72 -8.92 -2.38
CA SER A 370 18.56 -9.95 -3.01
C SER A 370 20.03 -9.84 -2.62
N THR A 371 20.54 -8.62 -2.38
CA THR A 371 21.97 -8.37 -2.11
C THR A 371 22.26 -8.04 -0.64
N GLY A 372 21.28 -7.60 0.12
CA GLY A 372 21.46 -7.08 1.48
C GLY A 372 22.02 -5.65 1.53
N GLU A 373 22.20 -4.99 0.38
CA GLU A 373 22.81 -3.66 0.30
C GLU A 373 21.79 -2.54 0.57
N VAL A 374 22.25 -1.47 1.20
CA VAL A 374 21.46 -0.24 1.40
C VAL A 374 21.12 0.43 0.08
N TRP A 375 20.10 1.27 0.09
CA TRP A 375 19.69 2.01 -1.11
C TRP A 375 20.82 2.86 -1.67
N ASN A 376 21.34 2.44 -2.82
CA ASN A 376 22.40 3.12 -3.56
C ASN A 376 22.20 2.90 -5.07
N PRO A 377 21.42 3.74 -5.76
CA PRO A 377 21.16 3.54 -7.18
C PRO A 377 22.42 3.80 -8.03
N VAL A 378 22.73 2.86 -8.92
CA VAL A 378 23.93 2.87 -9.80
C VAL A 378 24.03 4.18 -10.62
N ASP A 379 22.90 4.80 -10.97
CA ASP A 379 22.85 6.04 -11.74
C ASP A 379 22.74 7.31 -10.86
N LEU A 380 23.03 7.22 -9.56
CA LEU A 380 22.94 8.35 -8.63
C LEU A 380 23.79 9.54 -9.11
N ALA A 381 25.04 9.29 -9.41
CA ALA A 381 25.97 10.32 -9.88
C ALA A 381 25.52 10.99 -11.20
N SER A 382 24.90 10.23 -12.11
CA SER A 382 24.41 10.77 -13.39
C SER A 382 23.09 11.56 -13.26
N VAL A 383 22.38 11.37 -12.15
CA VAL A 383 21.14 12.10 -11.86
C VAL A 383 21.44 13.38 -11.06
N GLU A 384 22.52 13.43 -10.30
CA GLU A 384 22.97 14.63 -9.64
C GLU A 384 23.45 15.66 -10.66
N THR A 385 22.87 16.85 -10.62
CA THR A 385 23.35 17.95 -11.46
C THR A 385 24.73 18.36 -10.94
N PRO A 386 25.77 18.46 -11.78
CA PRO A 386 27.07 18.97 -11.38
C PRO A 386 26.92 20.26 -10.57
N VAL A 387 27.77 20.45 -9.58
CA VAL A 387 27.71 21.65 -8.71
C VAL A 387 27.76 22.92 -9.54
N GLU A 388 28.52 22.92 -10.62
CA GLU A 388 28.67 24.04 -11.57
C GLU A 388 27.32 24.41 -12.23
N ASP A 389 26.55 23.39 -12.68
CA ASP A 389 25.23 23.63 -13.26
C ASP A 389 24.21 24.10 -12.22
N ARG A 390 24.32 23.63 -10.96
CA ARG A 390 23.50 24.09 -9.84
C ARG A 390 23.81 25.57 -9.54
N ILE A 391 25.07 25.95 -9.50
CA ILE A 391 25.51 27.32 -9.31
C ILE A 391 24.99 28.20 -10.47
N LYS A 392 25.13 27.76 -11.72
CA LYS A 392 24.65 28.45 -12.91
C LYS A 392 23.14 28.69 -12.87
N TYR A 393 22.36 27.66 -12.52
CA TYR A 393 20.91 27.75 -12.39
C TYR A 393 20.48 28.69 -11.27
N THR A 394 21.15 28.61 -10.11
CA THR A 394 20.88 29.48 -8.96
C THR A 394 21.22 30.93 -9.27
N LYS A 395 22.33 31.18 -9.95
CA LYS A 395 22.70 32.55 -10.43
C LYS A 395 21.65 33.11 -11.41
N ASN A 396 21.13 32.28 -12.32
CA ASN A 396 20.09 32.72 -13.25
C ASN A 396 18.78 33.09 -12.55
N ASN A 397 18.35 32.25 -11.58
CA ASN A 397 17.17 32.55 -10.77
C ASN A 397 17.36 33.81 -9.92
N PHE A 398 18.52 33.97 -9.31
CA PHE A 398 18.87 35.17 -8.57
C PHE A 398 18.79 36.43 -9.46
N ASN A 399 19.40 36.39 -10.66
CA ASN A 399 19.35 37.48 -11.61
C ASN A 399 17.91 37.83 -12.08
N GLN A 400 17.05 36.83 -12.24
CA GLN A 400 15.63 37.06 -12.54
C GLN A 400 14.90 37.70 -11.38
N SER A 401 15.11 37.23 -10.15
CA SER A 401 14.53 37.82 -8.94
C SER A 401 15.02 39.25 -8.72
N LEU A 402 16.30 39.50 -8.97
CA LEU A 402 16.90 40.85 -8.91
C LEU A 402 16.23 41.82 -9.89
N LYS A 403 16.03 41.37 -11.15
CA LYS A 403 15.33 42.18 -12.17
C LYS A 403 13.87 42.47 -11.76
N GLN A 404 13.19 41.52 -11.17
CA GLN A 404 11.84 41.72 -10.66
C GLN A 404 11.80 42.72 -9.51
N LEU A 405 12.71 42.63 -8.55
CA LEU A 405 12.79 43.58 -7.43
C LEU A 405 13.08 45.01 -7.90
N LEU A 406 14.00 45.19 -8.86
CA LEU A 406 14.26 46.48 -9.52
C LEU A 406 13.02 47.01 -10.24
N SER A 407 12.25 46.14 -10.92
CA SER A 407 11.01 46.54 -11.60
C SER A 407 9.89 46.95 -10.64
N LEU A 408 9.94 46.50 -9.40
CA LEU A 408 9.03 46.87 -8.31
C LEU A 408 9.46 48.11 -7.55
N GLY A 409 10.57 48.76 -7.98
CA GLY A 409 10.99 50.07 -7.47
C GLY A 409 12.05 50.03 -6.36
N LEU A 410 12.60 48.84 -6.02
CA LEU A 410 13.72 48.77 -5.08
C LEU A 410 14.98 49.39 -5.71
N THR A 411 15.70 50.16 -4.90
CA THR A 411 16.97 50.76 -5.32
C THR A 411 18.14 49.76 -5.23
N SER A 412 19.21 50.03 -5.97
CA SER A 412 20.43 49.19 -5.92
C SER A 412 21.05 49.15 -4.51
N GLU A 413 20.94 50.23 -3.73
CA GLU A 413 21.44 50.29 -2.35
C GLU A 413 20.62 49.40 -1.40
N GLU A 414 19.29 49.40 -1.50
CA GLU A 414 18.41 48.53 -0.73
C GLU A 414 18.66 47.05 -1.02
N LEU A 415 18.92 46.69 -2.28
CA LEU A 415 19.26 45.33 -2.69
C LEU A 415 20.60 44.87 -2.12
N ILE A 416 21.62 45.74 -2.11
CA ILE A 416 22.93 45.45 -1.51
C ILE A 416 22.77 45.23 0.01
N ASN A 417 22.00 46.07 0.68
CA ASN A 417 21.72 45.92 2.11
C ASN A 417 20.99 44.60 2.44
N LEU A 418 20.01 44.19 1.63
CA LEU A 418 19.32 42.91 1.75
C LEU A 418 20.29 41.73 1.58
N ILE A 419 21.21 41.80 0.64
CA ILE A 419 22.21 40.73 0.41
C ILE A 419 23.16 40.65 1.60
N ASN A 420 23.68 41.78 2.10
CA ASN A 420 24.60 41.83 3.23
C ASN A 420 23.95 41.35 4.55
N GLN A 421 22.69 41.68 4.79
CA GLN A 421 21.93 41.18 5.97
C GLN A 421 21.73 39.65 5.95
N ASN A 422 21.60 39.06 4.77
CA ASN A 422 21.42 37.60 4.65
C ASN A 422 22.76 36.85 4.61
N ALA A 423 23.84 37.46 4.13
CA ALA A 423 25.19 36.90 4.17
C ALA A 423 25.67 36.71 5.63
N ASN A 424 25.30 37.60 6.53
CA ASN A 424 25.68 37.55 7.96
C ASN A 424 24.77 36.60 8.80
N LYS A 425 23.73 36.03 8.22
CA LYS A 425 22.81 35.08 8.89
C LYS A 425 23.03 33.59 8.49
N SER A 426 24.00 33.26 7.66
CA SER A 426 24.33 31.88 7.35
C SER A 426 25.10 31.25 8.51
N PRO A 427 24.55 30.23 9.18
CA PRO A 427 25.37 29.38 10.02
C PRO A 427 26.27 28.52 9.14
N ILE A 428 27.49 28.38 9.56
CA ILE A 428 28.52 27.45 9.07
C ILE A 428 28.03 26.01 9.28
#